data_0d83ab3733de4f05804f065571d174c2
#
_entry.id   0d83ab3733de4f05804f065571d174c2
#
_cell.length_a   1.000
_cell.length_b   1.000
_cell.length_c   1.000
_cell.angle_alpha   90.00
_cell.angle_beta   90.00
_cell.angle_gamma   90.00
#
_symmetry.space_group_name_H-M   'P 1'
#
loop_
_entity.id
_entity.type
_entity.pdbx_description
1 polymer ?
#
loop_
_entity_poly.entity_id
_entity_poly.type
_entity_poly.pdbx_seq_one_letter_code
_entity_poly.pdbx_strand_id
1 'polypeptide(L)'
;MDISGKTAIVTGAASGIGLGIATALAEAGANVVMADIQKAAVEEAAHGLSGTNKRVMPVRIDVITQEQSVLDALAEAERNFGKLHIACNNAGVPMHGTRLIDVPPGDWEFVIGVNIWGIIHGIRHFVPAILKHGEEGHIVNTASVAGFQNRRGTNQGPYSMSKYAVLSLSEALEHELEGTNVGVSVLCPGPITTNIARGARNRPDHMGGPQVRANQETVLAERLATTGLDPKEVGEHMVDAIRTKTFYAVVSAVPADVIKARHRRIEDALNSPWVTHY
;
A
#
# COMPACT_ATOMS: atom_id res chain seq x y z
N MET A 1 -9.16 12.07 12.88
CA MET A 1 -8.06 12.95 13.33
C MET A 1 -7.96 14.21 12.48
N ASP A 2 -7.46 15.32 13.01
CA ASP A 2 -7.08 16.48 12.20
C ASP A 2 -5.70 16.21 11.56
N ILE A 3 -5.59 16.45 10.25
CA ILE A 3 -4.36 16.19 9.46
C ILE A 3 -3.46 17.43 9.39
N SER A 4 -4.02 18.62 9.60
CA SER A 4 -3.27 19.88 9.51
C SER A 4 -2.09 19.92 10.49
N GLY A 5 -0.89 20.22 9.99
CA GLY A 5 0.36 20.24 10.77
C GLY A 5 0.93 18.87 11.17
N LYS A 6 0.21 17.77 10.91
CA LYS A 6 0.71 16.42 11.17
C LYS A 6 1.79 16.02 10.14
N THR A 7 2.66 15.12 10.51
CA THR A 7 3.70 14.58 9.61
C THR A 7 3.29 13.21 9.10
N ALA A 8 3.34 13.03 7.80
CA ALA A 8 3.05 11.78 7.12
C ALA A 8 4.27 11.27 6.36
N ILE A 9 4.46 9.93 6.34
CA ILE A 9 5.37 9.25 5.42
C ILE A 9 4.54 8.39 4.47
N VAL A 10 4.85 8.45 3.16
CA VAL A 10 4.16 7.67 2.13
C VAL A 10 5.20 6.90 1.31
N THR A 11 5.15 5.56 1.32
CA THR A 11 6.04 4.72 0.52
C THR A 11 5.46 4.47 -0.87
N GLY A 12 6.34 4.40 -1.90
CA GLY A 12 5.91 4.32 -3.31
C GLY A 12 5.30 5.64 -3.79
N ALA A 13 5.78 6.78 -3.29
CA ALA A 13 5.18 8.09 -3.49
C ALA A 13 5.60 8.79 -4.80
N ALA A 14 6.50 8.23 -5.59
CA ALA A 14 6.93 8.83 -6.85
C ALA A 14 5.84 8.80 -7.94
N SER A 15 4.82 7.95 -7.83
CA SER A 15 3.77 7.82 -8.85
C SER A 15 2.50 7.15 -8.30
N GLY A 16 1.43 7.15 -9.12
CA GLY A 16 0.21 6.40 -8.88
C GLY A 16 -0.44 6.71 -7.53
N ILE A 17 -0.94 5.68 -6.85
CA ILE A 17 -1.68 5.80 -5.59
C ILE A 17 -0.85 6.54 -4.52
N GLY A 18 0.44 6.20 -4.38
CA GLY A 18 1.31 6.85 -3.39
C GLY A 18 1.45 8.35 -3.63
N LEU A 19 1.59 8.78 -4.89
CA LEU A 19 1.61 10.20 -5.25
C LEU A 19 0.25 10.86 -4.98
N GLY A 20 -0.85 10.19 -5.31
CA GLY A 20 -2.20 10.68 -5.01
C GLY A 20 -2.41 10.90 -3.51
N ILE A 21 -2.02 9.93 -2.67
CA ILE A 21 -2.11 10.04 -1.20
C ILE A 21 -1.21 11.18 -0.69
N ALA A 22 0.05 11.25 -1.15
CA ALA A 22 0.98 12.30 -0.74
C ALA A 22 0.45 13.70 -1.10
N THR A 23 -0.13 13.84 -2.29
CA THR A 23 -0.76 15.09 -2.75
C THR A 23 -1.93 15.48 -1.85
N ALA A 24 -2.87 14.58 -1.62
CA ALA A 24 -4.06 14.86 -0.82
C ALA A 24 -3.71 15.18 0.65
N LEU A 25 -2.74 14.48 1.24
CA LEU A 25 -2.23 14.78 2.59
C LEU A 25 -1.58 16.16 2.65
N ALA A 26 -0.76 16.53 1.65
CA ALA A 26 -0.16 17.84 1.57
C ALA A 26 -1.21 18.95 1.37
N GLU A 27 -2.26 18.69 0.59
CA GLU A 27 -3.41 19.59 0.41
C GLU A 27 -4.24 19.73 1.68
N ALA A 28 -4.32 18.69 2.51
CA ALA A 28 -4.92 18.72 3.83
C ALA A 28 -4.04 19.40 4.90
N GLY A 29 -2.86 19.92 4.55
CA GLY A 29 -1.98 20.67 5.44
C GLY A 29 -0.95 19.82 6.20
N ALA A 30 -0.74 18.55 5.83
CA ALA A 30 0.31 17.73 6.42
C ALA A 30 1.71 18.12 5.93
N ASN A 31 2.73 17.83 6.74
CA ASN A 31 4.10 17.72 6.30
C ASN A 31 4.27 16.31 5.71
N VAL A 32 4.77 16.16 4.47
CA VAL A 32 4.79 14.87 3.79
C VAL A 32 6.20 14.46 3.42
N VAL A 33 6.62 13.30 3.91
CA VAL A 33 7.82 12.60 3.45
C VAL A 33 7.41 11.65 2.33
N MET A 34 7.77 11.99 1.11
CA MET A 34 7.55 11.17 -0.08
C MET A 34 8.71 10.19 -0.23
N ALA A 35 8.47 8.91 -0.02
CA ALA A 35 9.50 7.89 -0.01
C ALA A 35 9.32 6.92 -1.19
N ASP A 36 10.38 6.72 -2.00
CA ASP A 36 10.36 5.80 -3.15
C ASP A 36 11.74 5.19 -3.41
N ILE A 37 11.79 4.01 -4.05
CA ILE A 37 13.04 3.39 -4.48
C ILE A 37 13.70 4.18 -5.61
N GLN A 38 12.92 4.86 -6.44
CA GLN A 38 13.35 5.66 -7.58
C GLN A 38 13.63 7.10 -7.14
N LYS A 39 14.88 7.37 -6.70
CA LYS A 39 15.30 8.66 -6.14
C LYS A 39 14.94 9.85 -7.04
N ALA A 40 15.34 9.83 -8.32
CA ALA A 40 15.07 10.94 -9.23
C ALA A 40 13.58 11.21 -9.45
N ALA A 41 12.77 10.15 -9.55
CA ALA A 41 11.33 10.28 -9.74
C ALA A 41 10.61 10.86 -8.51
N VAL A 42 11.03 10.48 -7.30
CA VAL A 42 10.43 11.05 -6.08
C VAL A 42 10.87 12.48 -5.82
N GLU A 43 12.10 12.85 -6.20
CA GLU A 43 12.59 14.23 -6.16
C GLU A 43 11.79 15.13 -7.11
N GLU A 44 11.56 14.67 -8.35
CA GLU A 44 10.74 15.39 -9.34
C GLU A 44 9.29 15.55 -8.85
N ALA A 45 8.66 14.47 -8.36
CA ALA A 45 7.30 14.51 -7.83
C ALA A 45 7.17 15.46 -6.63
N ALA A 46 8.12 15.44 -5.70
CA ALA A 46 8.13 16.33 -4.55
C ALA A 46 8.34 17.81 -4.97
N HIS A 47 9.19 18.07 -5.96
CA HIS A 47 9.39 19.41 -6.51
C HIS A 47 8.08 19.96 -7.11
N GLY A 48 7.33 19.14 -7.84
CA GLY A 48 6.02 19.51 -8.39
C GLY A 48 5.00 19.90 -7.32
N LEU A 49 5.05 19.29 -6.13
CA LEU A 49 4.17 19.61 -5.01
C LEU A 49 4.66 20.81 -4.18
N SER A 50 5.96 21.04 -4.09
CA SER A 50 6.55 22.09 -3.23
C SER A 50 6.23 23.51 -3.71
N GLY A 51 5.95 23.73 -5.00
CA GLY A 51 5.60 25.03 -5.58
C GLY A 51 4.32 25.67 -5.01
N THR A 52 3.62 25.00 -4.11
CA THR A 52 2.34 25.46 -3.50
C THR A 52 2.45 25.77 -2.01
N ASN A 53 3.63 26.13 -1.48
CA ASN A 53 3.92 26.34 -0.05
C ASN A 53 3.70 25.09 0.83
N LYS A 54 3.71 23.90 0.26
CA LYS A 54 3.55 22.64 0.97
C LYS A 54 4.89 22.17 1.54
N ARG A 55 4.88 21.64 2.74
CA ARG A 55 6.05 21.06 3.40
C ARG A 55 6.20 19.59 2.94
N VAL A 56 6.84 19.39 1.79
CA VAL A 56 7.04 18.09 1.16
C VAL A 56 8.53 17.82 1.02
N MET A 57 8.95 16.59 1.35
CA MET A 57 10.35 16.18 1.31
C MET A 57 10.49 14.81 0.63
N PRO A 58 11.37 14.68 -0.40
CA PRO A 58 11.66 13.39 -1.02
C PRO A 58 12.70 12.61 -0.21
N VAL A 59 12.51 11.30 -0.09
CA VAL A 59 13.48 10.37 0.50
C VAL A 59 13.58 9.11 -0.35
N ARG A 60 14.80 8.63 -0.59
CA ARG A 60 14.99 7.31 -1.20
C ARG A 60 14.77 6.24 -0.14
N ILE A 61 13.90 5.26 -0.40
CA ILE A 61 13.64 4.12 0.47
C ILE A 61 13.68 2.80 -0.32
N ASP A 62 14.32 1.80 0.24
CA ASP A 62 14.23 0.42 -0.24
C ASP A 62 13.53 -0.43 0.83
N VAL A 63 12.27 -0.73 0.60
CA VAL A 63 11.43 -1.45 1.57
C VAL A 63 11.72 -2.94 1.64
N ILE A 64 12.51 -3.50 0.69
CA ILE A 64 12.77 -4.93 0.56
C ILE A 64 14.06 -5.33 1.25
N THR A 65 15.19 -4.74 0.78
CA THR A 65 16.52 -5.27 1.03
C THR A 65 17.22 -4.59 2.19
N GLN A 66 16.72 -3.44 2.62
CA GLN A 66 17.39 -2.59 3.59
C GLN A 66 16.42 -2.06 4.65
N GLU A 67 16.17 -2.85 5.69
CA GLU A 67 15.41 -2.39 6.86
C GLU A 67 15.96 -1.04 7.39
N GLN A 68 17.29 -0.85 7.32
CA GLN A 68 17.95 0.40 7.67
C GLN A 68 17.43 1.60 6.86
N SER A 69 17.09 1.39 5.59
CA SER A 69 16.51 2.45 4.74
C SER A 69 15.16 2.97 5.26
N VAL A 70 14.38 2.10 5.92
CA VAL A 70 13.10 2.48 6.56
C VAL A 70 13.37 3.31 7.82
N LEU A 71 14.36 2.92 8.61
CA LEU A 71 14.81 3.68 9.79
C LEU A 71 15.37 5.05 9.40
N ASP A 72 16.16 5.12 8.33
CA ASP A 72 16.71 6.38 7.82
C ASP A 72 15.60 7.32 7.36
N ALA A 73 14.58 6.81 6.68
CA ALA A 73 13.41 7.60 6.27
C ALA A 73 12.61 8.12 7.47
N LEU A 74 12.46 7.31 8.53
CA LEU A 74 11.85 7.75 9.78
C LEU A 74 12.68 8.86 10.44
N ALA A 75 13.99 8.66 10.55
CA ALA A 75 14.89 9.65 11.13
C ALA A 75 14.88 10.98 10.37
N GLU A 76 14.77 10.95 9.03
CA GLU A 76 14.60 12.15 8.22
C GLU A 76 13.27 12.85 8.51
N ALA A 77 12.16 12.09 8.67
CA ALA A 77 10.87 12.64 9.02
C ALA A 77 10.92 13.35 10.39
N GLU A 78 11.50 12.69 11.39
CA GLU A 78 11.63 13.24 12.75
C GLU A 78 12.56 14.45 12.81
N ARG A 79 13.67 14.43 12.09
CA ARG A 79 14.64 15.55 12.04
C ARG A 79 14.04 16.82 11.42
N ASN A 80 13.24 16.68 10.37
CA ASN A 80 12.71 17.81 9.63
C ASN A 80 11.37 18.31 10.17
N PHE A 81 10.56 17.42 10.76
CA PHE A 81 9.18 17.72 11.15
C PHE A 81 8.85 17.35 12.60
N GLY A 82 9.78 16.79 13.34
CA GLY A 82 9.72 16.52 14.77
C GLY A 82 9.08 15.19 15.15
N LYS A 83 7.89 14.85 14.67
CA LYS A 83 7.15 13.63 15.01
C LYS A 83 6.52 13.04 13.78
N LEU A 84 6.45 11.71 13.69
CA LEU A 84 5.67 11.00 12.69
C LEU A 84 4.25 10.74 13.25
N HIS A 85 3.20 11.06 12.50
CA HIS A 85 1.81 10.86 12.90
C HIS A 85 1.06 9.90 11.98
N ILE A 86 1.38 9.89 10.68
CA ILE A 86 0.68 9.10 9.67
C ILE A 86 1.73 8.30 8.90
N ALA A 87 1.52 6.99 8.76
CA ALA A 87 2.36 6.13 7.93
C ALA A 87 1.51 5.42 6.88
N CYS A 88 1.78 5.70 5.59
CA CYS A 88 1.14 5.05 4.46
C CYS A 88 2.12 4.05 3.84
N ASN A 89 2.01 2.79 4.22
CA ASN A 89 2.73 1.67 3.67
C ASN A 89 2.07 1.28 2.34
N ASN A 90 2.47 1.96 1.26
CA ASN A 90 1.81 1.85 -0.04
C ASN A 90 2.66 1.22 -1.13
N ALA A 91 3.99 1.20 -1.02
CA ALA A 91 4.84 0.57 -2.01
C ALA A 91 4.36 -0.85 -2.36
N GLY A 92 4.27 -1.15 -3.66
CA GLY A 92 3.75 -2.43 -4.11
C GLY A 92 4.07 -2.72 -5.57
N VAL A 93 4.16 -4.01 -5.90
CA VAL A 93 4.43 -4.51 -7.25
C VAL A 93 3.40 -5.55 -7.66
N PRO A 94 3.08 -5.67 -8.97
CA PRO A 94 2.14 -6.63 -9.48
C PRO A 94 2.84 -7.98 -9.73
N MET A 95 2.04 -9.03 -9.83
CA MET A 95 2.43 -10.30 -10.43
C MET A 95 1.19 -10.97 -11.02
N HIS A 96 1.18 -11.19 -12.33
CA HIS A 96 0.06 -11.82 -13.04
C HIS A 96 0.52 -12.44 -14.35
N GLY A 97 -0.34 -13.26 -14.98
CA GLY A 97 -0.10 -13.87 -16.27
C GLY A 97 0.73 -15.16 -16.24
N THR A 98 1.30 -15.57 -15.10
CA THR A 98 2.04 -16.82 -14.94
C THR A 98 1.24 -17.79 -14.07
N ARG A 99 1.08 -19.05 -14.52
CA ARG A 99 0.39 -20.06 -13.71
C ARG A 99 1.17 -20.28 -12.41
N LEU A 100 0.46 -20.55 -11.31
CA LEU A 100 1.05 -20.66 -9.97
C LEU A 100 2.22 -21.67 -9.92
N ILE A 101 2.09 -22.77 -10.64
CA ILE A 101 3.11 -23.84 -10.70
C ILE A 101 4.36 -23.46 -11.51
N ASP A 102 4.28 -22.41 -12.33
CA ASP A 102 5.36 -21.97 -13.23
C ASP A 102 6.04 -20.68 -12.76
N VAL A 103 5.63 -20.13 -11.60
CA VAL A 103 6.20 -18.89 -11.06
C VAL A 103 7.63 -19.13 -10.58
N PRO A 104 8.64 -18.45 -11.15
CA PRO A 104 10.02 -18.59 -10.72
C PRO A 104 10.24 -18.14 -9.26
N PRO A 105 11.20 -18.76 -8.52
CA PRO A 105 11.49 -18.39 -7.13
C PRO A 105 11.74 -16.89 -6.93
N GLY A 106 12.53 -16.25 -7.79
CA GLY A 106 12.82 -14.82 -7.68
C GLY A 106 11.60 -13.91 -7.88
N ASP A 107 10.54 -14.37 -8.57
CA ASP A 107 9.26 -13.63 -8.65
C ASP A 107 8.51 -13.69 -7.31
N TRP A 108 8.53 -14.85 -6.63
CA TRP A 108 8.01 -15.01 -5.28
C TRP A 108 8.73 -14.08 -4.30
N GLU A 109 10.06 -14.12 -4.30
CA GLU A 109 10.91 -13.31 -3.43
C GLU A 109 10.62 -11.83 -3.62
N PHE A 110 10.51 -11.37 -4.87
CA PHE A 110 10.25 -9.97 -5.19
C PHE A 110 8.87 -9.51 -4.72
N VAL A 111 7.81 -10.27 -5.02
CA VAL A 111 6.45 -9.91 -4.62
C VAL A 111 6.27 -9.96 -3.11
N ILE A 112 6.80 -10.98 -2.44
CA ILE A 112 6.77 -11.11 -0.98
C ILE A 112 7.60 -9.98 -0.34
N GLY A 113 8.78 -9.72 -0.88
CA GLY A 113 9.68 -8.68 -0.41
C GLY A 113 9.03 -7.30 -0.41
N VAL A 114 8.46 -6.87 -1.55
CA VAL A 114 7.83 -5.54 -1.62
C VAL A 114 6.51 -5.51 -0.87
N ASN A 115 5.59 -6.43 -1.20
CA ASN A 115 4.19 -6.30 -0.79
C ASN A 115 3.93 -6.75 0.66
N ILE A 116 4.77 -7.62 1.22
CA ILE A 116 4.61 -8.14 2.58
C ILE A 116 5.69 -7.57 3.49
N TRP A 117 6.98 -7.81 3.20
CA TRP A 117 8.06 -7.30 4.05
C TRP A 117 8.09 -5.77 4.11
N GLY A 118 7.76 -5.07 3.02
CA GLY A 118 7.63 -3.62 3.05
C GLY A 118 6.59 -3.12 4.06
N ILE A 119 5.44 -3.81 4.17
CA ILE A 119 4.42 -3.52 5.18
C ILE A 119 4.92 -3.87 6.59
N ILE A 120 5.57 -5.04 6.75
CA ILE A 120 6.11 -5.49 8.06
C ILE A 120 7.15 -4.49 8.57
N HIS A 121 8.07 -4.04 7.74
CA HIS A 121 9.06 -3.02 8.14
C HIS A 121 8.39 -1.71 8.55
N GLY A 122 7.39 -1.24 7.79
CA GLY A 122 6.60 -0.07 8.15
C GLY A 122 5.90 -0.23 9.51
N ILE A 123 5.25 -1.36 9.76
CA ILE A 123 4.61 -1.66 11.05
C ILE A 123 5.66 -1.66 12.17
N ARG A 124 6.78 -2.37 12.01
CA ARG A 124 7.82 -2.52 13.04
C ARG A 124 8.48 -1.20 13.44
N HIS A 125 8.59 -0.24 12.54
CA HIS A 125 9.34 1.00 12.80
C HIS A 125 8.46 2.23 12.93
N PHE A 126 7.43 2.38 12.12
CA PHE A 126 6.57 3.56 12.17
C PHE A 126 5.55 3.49 13.31
N VAL A 127 4.97 2.33 13.60
CA VAL A 127 3.97 2.22 14.68
C VAL A 127 4.56 2.58 16.04
N PRO A 128 5.73 2.05 16.48
CA PRO A 128 6.31 2.46 17.74
C PRO A 128 6.67 3.95 17.80
N ALA A 129 7.14 4.54 16.69
CA ALA A 129 7.45 5.96 16.63
C ALA A 129 6.20 6.83 16.81
N ILE A 130 5.07 6.41 16.23
CA ILE A 130 3.78 7.10 16.37
C ILE A 130 3.22 6.92 17.80
N LEU A 131 3.26 5.71 18.36
CA LEU A 131 2.79 5.45 19.72
C LEU A 131 3.58 6.23 20.79
N LYS A 132 4.89 6.42 20.58
CA LYS A 132 5.81 7.03 21.53
C LYS A 132 5.42 8.44 21.96
N HIS A 133 4.80 9.24 21.07
CA HIS A 133 4.45 10.62 21.42
C HIS A 133 3.03 10.77 21.99
N GLY A 134 2.20 9.73 22.00
CA GLY A 134 0.87 9.72 22.61
C GLY A 134 -0.20 10.59 21.94
N GLU A 135 0.13 11.28 20.84
CA GLU A 135 -0.84 12.05 20.05
C GLU A 135 -1.61 11.12 19.11
N GLU A 136 -2.69 11.67 18.50
CA GLU A 136 -3.41 10.94 17.46
C GLU A 136 -2.48 10.58 16.28
N GLY A 137 -2.57 9.33 15.85
CA GLY A 137 -1.85 8.80 14.73
C GLY A 137 -2.69 7.90 13.84
N HIS A 138 -2.17 7.55 12.66
CA HIS A 138 -2.86 6.66 11.74
C HIS A 138 -1.91 5.84 10.86
N ILE A 139 -2.22 4.56 10.70
CA ILE A 139 -1.51 3.66 9.79
C ILE A 139 -2.42 3.33 8.61
N VAL A 140 -1.90 3.45 7.40
CA VAL A 140 -2.55 3.01 6.17
C VAL A 140 -1.71 1.91 5.52
N ASN A 141 -2.29 0.73 5.32
CA ASN A 141 -1.65 -0.35 4.58
C ASN A 141 -2.38 -0.57 3.25
N THR A 142 -1.66 -0.54 2.12
CA THR A 142 -2.27 -0.71 0.79
C THR A 142 -2.36 -2.20 0.41
N ALA A 143 -3.55 -2.77 0.58
CA ALA A 143 -3.92 -4.08 0.06
C ALA A 143 -4.39 -3.99 -1.42
N SER A 144 -5.52 -4.55 -1.72
CA SER A 144 -6.23 -4.53 -3.02
C SER A 144 -7.54 -5.29 -2.87
N VAL A 145 -8.50 -5.09 -3.77
CA VAL A 145 -9.64 -6.02 -3.94
C VAL A 145 -9.18 -7.45 -4.25
N ALA A 146 -7.95 -7.64 -4.73
CA ALA A 146 -7.32 -8.95 -4.88
C ALA A 146 -7.03 -9.64 -3.52
N GLY A 147 -7.08 -8.92 -2.40
CA GLY A 147 -7.05 -9.47 -1.05
C GLY A 147 -8.38 -10.09 -0.60
N PHE A 148 -9.49 -9.79 -1.27
CA PHE A 148 -10.79 -10.39 -0.98
C PHE A 148 -11.14 -11.58 -1.88
N GLN A 149 -10.45 -11.72 -3.03
CA GLN A 149 -10.74 -12.75 -4.02
C GLN A 149 -9.56 -13.05 -4.93
N ASN A 150 -9.50 -14.29 -5.42
CA ASN A 150 -8.68 -14.67 -6.57
C ASN A 150 -9.52 -14.63 -7.85
N ARG A 151 -9.18 -13.74 -8.77
CA ARG A 151 -9.91 -13.60 -10.03
C ARG A 151 -9.52 -14.71 -11.01
N ARG A 152 -10.50 -15.45 -11.50
CA ARG A 152 -10.30 -16.52 -12.50
C ARG A 152 -9.69 -15.94 -13.79
N GLY A 153 -8.79 -16.69 -14.41
CA GLY A 153 -8.18 -16.35 -15.70
C GLY A 153 -7.10 -15.28 -15.68
N THR A 154 -6.75 -14.70 -14.51
CA THR A 154 -5.72 -13.65 -14.42
C THR A 154 -4.34 -14.17 -14.04
N ASN A 155 -4.24 -15.42 -13.54
CA ASN A 155 -2.99 -16.00 -13.06
C ASN A 155 -2.20 -15.03 -12.15
N GLN A 156 -2.89 -14.42 -11.18
CA GLN A 156 -2.32 -13.44 -10.24
C GLN A 156 -2.11 -14.01 -8.83
N GLY A 157 -1.92 -15.32 -8.71
CA GLY A 157 -1.83 -16.02 -7.42
C GLY A 157 -0.87 -15.38 -6.41
N PRO A 158 0.42 -15.14 -6.74
CA PRO A 158 1.37 -14.52 -5.82
C PRO A 158 0.95 -13.12 -5.37
N TYR A 159 0.44 -12.31 -6.30
CA TYR A 159 -0.07 -10.97 -5.97
C TYR A 159 -1.27 -11.04 -5.03
N SER A 160 -2.28 -11.85 -5.37
CA SER A 160 -3.46 -12.01 -4.49
C SER A 160 -3.06 -12.51 -3.11
N MET A 161 -2.21 -13.54 -3.03
CA MET A 161 -1.66 -14.04 -1.75
C MET A 161 -1.06 -12.90 -0.93
N SER A 162 -0.20 -12.06 -1.53
CA SER A 162 0.41 -10.94 -0.82
C SER A 162 -0.63 -9.93 -0.31
N LYS A 163 -1.70 -9.68 -1.08
CA LYS A 163 -2.75 -8.73 -0.69
C LYS A 163 -3.72 -9.30 0.36
N TYR A 164 -3.93 -10.63 0.40
CA TYR A 164 -4.58 -11.32 1.53
C TYR A 164 -3.74 -11.21 2.81
N ALA A 165 -2.42 -11.37 2.70
CA ALA A 165 -1.52 -11.21 3.84
C ALA A 165 -1.59 -9.78 4.41
N VAL A 166 -1.63 -8.74 3.57
CA VAL A 166 -1.77 -7.34 4.02
C VAL A 166 -3.10 -7.10 4.74
N LEU A 167 -4.21 -7.70 4.28
CA LEU A 167 -5.48 -7.63 5.01
C LEU A 167 -5.34 -8.21 6.41
N SER A 168 -4.85 -9.45 6.50
CA SER A 168 -4.68 -10.13 7.79
C SER A 168 -3.75 -9.37 8.75
N LEU A 169 -2.62 -8.84 8.25
CA LEU A 169 -1.71 -8.02 9.04
C LEU A 169 -2.39 -6.72 9.54
N SER A 170 -3.25 -6.12 8.71
CA SER A 170 -3.95 -4.90 9.07
C SER A 170 -5.05 -5.13 10.11
N GLU A 171 -5.79 -6.23 9.99
CA GLU A 171 -6.80 -6.66 10.97
C GLU A 171 -6.14 -6.96 12.33
N ALA A 172 -5.02 -7.70 12.33
CA ALA A 172 -4.27 -7.96 13.55
C ALA A 172 -3.76 -6.65 14.20
N LEU A 173 -3.21 -5.73 13.39
CA LEU A 173 -2.72 -4.45 13.90
C LEU A 173 -3.85 -3.58 14.45
N GLU A 174 -5.03 -3.57 13.82
CA GLU A 174 -6.21 -2.86 14.34
C GLU A 174 -6.55 -3.34 15.76
N HIS A 175 -6.63 -4.66 15.97
CA HIS A 175 -6.90 -5.25 17.29
C HIS A 175 -5.80 -4.91 18.31
N GLU A 176 -4.51 -4.97 17.91
CA GLU A 176 -3.40 -4.64 18.80
C GLU A 176 -3.38 -3.17 19.24
N LEU A 177 -3.93 -2.28 18.41
CA LEU A 177 -3.99 -0.84 18.69
C LEU A 177 -5.29 -0.38 19.34
N GLU A 178 -6.21 -1.29 19.63
CA GLU A 178 -7.43 -0.97 20.39
C GLU A 178 -7.09 -0.28 21.71
N GLY A 179 -7.82 0.78 22.04
CA GLY A 179 -7.58 1.59 23.24
C GLY A 179 -6.44 2.59 23.14
N THR A 180 -5.70 2.63 22.01
CA THR A 180 -4.70 3.67 21.74
C THR A 180 -5.30 4.84 20.92
N ASN A 181 -4.51 5.90 20.75
CA ASN A 181 -4.88 7.05 19.90
C ASN A 181 -4.55 6.81 18.42
N VAL A 182 -4.09 5.61 18.03
CA VAL A 182 -3.64 5.28 16.67
C VAL A 182 -4.68 4.45 15.93
N GLY A 183 -5.20 4.99 14.82
CA GLY A 183 -6.13 4.28 13.96
C GLY A 183 -5.39 3.47 12.88
N VAL A 184 -6.10 2.49 12.30
CA VAL A 184 -5.62 1.71 11.17
C VAL A 184 -6.64 1.77 10.04
N SER A 185 -6.17 1.94 8.80
CA SER A 185 -6.97 1.74 7.58
C SER A 185 -6.27 0.77 6.65
N VAL A 186 -7.03 -0.11 6.03
CA VAL A 186 -6.55 -0.92 4.92
C VAL A 186 -7.17 -0.44 3.62
N LEU A 187 -6.33 0.12 2.74
CA LEU A 187 -6.74 0.57 1.42
C LEU A 187 -6.87 -0.63 0.47
N CYS A 188 -8.07 -0.84 -0.05
CA CYS A 188 -8.40 -1.95 -0.95
C CYS A 188 -8.85 -1.41 -2.33
N PRO A 189 -7.91 -0.96 -3.19
CA PRO A 189 -8.26 -0.42 -4.48
C PRO A 189 -8.66 -1.52 -5.47
N GLY A 190 -9.64 -1.19 -6.33
CA GLY A 190 -9.88 -1.87 -7.59
C GLY A 190 -8.90 -1.38 -8.67
N PRO A 191 -9.31 -1.29 -9.95
CA PRO A 191 -8.48 -0.70 -11.00
C PRO A 191 -8.22 0.79 -10.73
N ILE A 192 -6.94 1.19 -10.72
CA ILE A 192 -6.50 2.59 -10.60
C ILE A 192 -5.52 2.89 -11.73
N THR A 193 -5.62 4.05 -12.36
CA THR A 193 -4.75 4.49 -13.45
C THR A 193 -3.34 4.77 -12.93
N THR A 194 -2.45 3.77 -13.00
CA THR A 194 -1.10 3.84 -12.44
C THR A 194 -0.07 3.14 -13.32
N ASN A 195 1.21 3.39 -13.03
CA ASN A 195 2.34 2.70 -13.67
C ASN A 195 2.67 1.34 -13.03
N ILE A 196 1.78 0.76 -12.20
CA ILE A 196 2.03 -0.49 -11.51
C ILE A 196 2.39 -1.63 -12.47
N ALA A 197 1.83 -1.65 -13.68
CA ALA A 197 2.13 -2.65 -14.70
C ALA A 197 3.64 -2.82 -14.98
N ARG A 198 4.40 -1.75 -14.82
CA ARG A 198 5.85 -1.71 -15.02
C ARG A 198 6.66 -1.93 -13.74
N GLY A 199 6.06 -2.43 -12.67
CA GLY A 199 6.71 -2.60 -11.36
C GLY A 199 7.97 -3.47 -11.38
N ALA A 200 8.05 -4.45 -12.28
CA ALA A 200 9.19 -5.35 -12.42
C ALA A 200 10.51 -4.66 -12.86
N ARG A 201 10.46 -3.39 -13.32
CA ARG A 201 11.67 -2.60 -13.64
C ARG A 201 12.57 -2.33 -12.43
N ASN A 202 12.00 -2.36 -11.23
CA ASN A 202 12.71 -2.10 -9.96
C ASN A 202 13.20 -3.38 -9.28
N ARG A 203 13.11 -4.53 -9.95
CA ARG A 203 13.51 -5.82 -9.37
C ARG A 203 15.02 -5.86 -9.19
N PRO A 204 15.53 -6.20 -7.98
CA PRO A 204 16.96 -6.31 -7.72
C PRO A 204 17.62 -7.45 -8.53
N ASP A 205 18.90 -7.29 -8.85
CA ASP A 205 19.68 -8.27 -9.64
C ASP A 205 19.73 -9.65 -8.98
N HIS A 206 19.89 -9.72 -7.66
CA HIS A 206 19.91 -10.97 -6.91
C HIS A 206 18.57 -11.74 -6.95
N MET A 207 17.46 -11.07 -7.28
CA MET A 207 16.14 -11.69 -7.52
C MET A 207 15.87 -11.96 -8.99
N GLY A 208 16.89 -11.85 -9.87
CA GLY A 208 16.82 -12.08 -11.32
C GLY A 208 16.76 -10.79 -12.15
N GLY A 209 16.96 -9.63 -11.54
CA GLY A 209 17.07 -8.33 -12.20
C GLY A 209 15.77 -7.78 -12.81
N PRO A 210 15.81 -6.58 -13.37
CA PRO A 210 14.67 -5.97 -14.05
C PRO A 210 14.13 -6.86 -15.16
N GLN A 211 12.81 -7.04 -15.20
CA GLN A 211 12.15 -7.84 -16.23
C GLN A 211 11.09 -7.01 -16.94
N VAL A 212 11.04 -7.15 -18.26
CA VAL A 212 9.98 -6.59 -19.11
C VAL A 212 9.14 -7.75 -19.65
N ARG A 213 7.88 -7.81 -19.20
CA ARG A 213 6.89 -8.76 -19.68
C ARG A 213 5.92 -8.04 -20.61
N ALA A 214 6.41 -7.57 -21.74
CA ALA A 214 5.75 -6.61 -22.62
C ALA A 214 4.25 -6.88 -22.84
N ASN A 215 3.86 -8.12 -23.20
CA ASN A 215 2.44 -8.44 -23.43
C ASN A 215 1.59 -8.33 -22.16
N GLN A 216 2.11 -8.75 -21.00
CA GLN A 216 1.39 -8.71 -19.72
C GLN A 216 1.29 -7.26 -19.21
N GLU A 217 2.37 -6.50 -19.36
CA GLU A 217 2.42 -5.07 -18.99
C GLU A 217 1.45 -4.26 -19.84
N THR A 218 1.41 -4.49 -21.17
CA THR A 218 0.48 -3.80 -22.08
C THR A 218 -0.96 -4.08 -21.73
N VAL A 219 -1.35 -5.35 -21.58
CA VAL A 219 -2.73 -5.73 -21.25
C VAL A 219 -3.17 -5.14 -19.90
N LEU A 220 -2.30 -5.15 -18.90
CA LEU A 220 -2.63 -4.54 -17.62
C LEU A 220 -2.71 -3.02 -17.73
N ALA A 221 -1.75 -2.37 -18.40
CA ALA A 221 -1.72 -0.92 -18.56
C ALA A 221 -2.96 -0.40 -19.31
N GLU A 222 -3.34 -1.02 -20.42
CA GLU A 222 -4.55 -0.68 -21.18
C GLU A 222 -5.81 -0.81 -20.32
N ARG A 223 -5.92 -1.89 -19.56
CA ARG A 223 -7.04 -2.10 -18.66
C ARG A 223 -7.11 -1.00 -17.60
N LEU A 224 -5.99 -0.66 -16.97
CA LEU A 224 -5.95 0.39 -15.94
C LEU A 224 -6.25 1.76 -16.53
N ALA A 225 -5.80 2.04 -17.75
CA ALA A 225 -6.09 3.30 -18.45
C ALA A 225 -7.57 3.46 -18.81
N THR A 226 -8.28 2.35 -19.10
CA THR A 226 -9.69 2.41 -19.55
C THR A 226 -10.71 2.32 -18.41
N THR A 227 -10.37 1.67 -17.31
CA THR A 227 -11.31 1.38 -16.20
C THR A 227 -10.84 1.88 -14.84
N GLY A 228 -9.63 2.44 -14.78
CA GLY A 228 -9.01 2.88 -13.53
C GLY A 228 -9.55 4.22 -13.03
N LEU A 229 -9.74 4.31 -11.71
CA LEU A 229 -9.99 5.57 -11.03
C LEU A 229 -8.70 6.43 -11.04
N ASP A 230 -8.83 7.75 -10.97
CA ASP A 230 -7.68 8.64 -10.84
C ASP A 230 -6.99 8.43 -9.47
N PRO A 231 -5.65 8.32 -9.43
CA PRO A 231 -4.91 8.27 -8.17
C PRO A 231 -5.19 9.43 -7.21
N LYS A 232 -5.52 10.61 -7.72
CA LYS A 232 -5.89 11.77 -6.90
C LYS A 232 -7.16 11.50 -6.10
N GLU A 233 -8.19 10.95 -6.73
CA GLU A 233 -9.44 10.58 -6.05
C GLU A 233 -9.19 9.54 -4.96
N VAL A 234 -8.28 8.58 -5.19
CA VAL A 234 -7.86 7.62 -4.15
C VAL A 234 -7.22 8.35 -2.96
N GLY A 235 -6.39 9.35 -3.23
CA GLY A 235 -5.76 10.17 -2.19
C GLY A 235 -6.80 10.92 -1.34
N GLU A 236 -7.79 11.53 -1.97
CA GLU A 236 -8.91 12.23 -1.31
C GLU A 236 -9.72 11.28 -0.41
N HIS A 237 -10.08 10.10 -0.92
CA HIS A 237 -10.74 9.06 -0.13
C HIS A 237 -9.89 8.59 1.06
N MET A 238 -8.56 8.53 0.91
CA MET A 238 -7.68 8.14 2.02
C MET A 238 -7.60 9.21 3.09
N VAL A 239 -7.58 10.49 2.73
CA VAL A 239 -7.67 11.60 3.69
C VAL A 239 -8.96 11.49 4.51
N ASP A 240 -10.08 11.19 3.87
CA ASP A 240 -11.36 11.02 4.57
C ASP A 240 -11.35 9.76 5.46
N ALA A 241 -10.80 8.65 4.98
CA ALA A 241 -10.66 7.42 5.78
C ALA A 241 -9.79 7.64 7.04
N ILE A 242 -8.69 8.40 6.93
CA ILE A 242 -7.85 8.77 8.06
C ILE A 242 -8.62 9.67 9.06
N ARG A 243 -9.36 10.67 8.57
CA ARG A 243 -10.17 11.56 9.42
C ARG A 243 -11.24 10.81 10.21
N THR A 244 -11.91 9.88 9.55
CA THR A 244 -13.04 9.10 10.12
C THR A 244 -12.60 7.81 10.80
N LYS A 245 -11.32 7.45 10.71
CA LYS A 245 -10.76 6.16 11.19
C LYS A 245 -11.48 4.96 10.56
N THR A 246 -11.84 5.05 9.27
CA THR A 246 -12.47 3.96 8.53
C THR A 246 -11.46 2.86 8.28
N PHE A 247 -11.72 1.63 8.78
CA PHE A 247 -10.79 0.52 8.63
C PHE A 247 -10.70 0.02 7.18
N TYR A 248 -11.80 -0.46 6.59
CA TYR A 248 -11.80 -0.90 5.19
C TYR A 248 -12.07 0.27 4.23
N ALA A 249 -11.02 0.83 3.64
CA ALA A 249 -11.12 1.84 2.59
C ALA A 249 -11.16 1.17 1.21
N VAL A 250 -12.35 0.79 0.76
CA VAL A 250 -12.57 0.14 -0.54
C VAL A 250 -12.89 1.21 -1.57
N VAL A 251 -12.04 1.33 -2.61
CA VAL A 251 -12.18 2.37 -3.62
C VAL A 251 -12.19 1.79 -5.03
N SER A 252 -12.87 2.48 -5.97
CA SER A 252 -13.06 2.05 -7.36
C SER A 252 -14.06 0.88 -7.52
N ALA A 253 -14.25 0.42 -8.76
CA ALA A 253 -15.19 -0.65 -9.08
C ALA A 253 -14.76 -1.99 -8.48
N VAL A 254 -15.62 -2.59 -7.68
CA VAL A 254 -15.37 -3.85 -6.97
C VAL A 254 -16.37 -4.91 -7.44
N PRO A 255 -15.94 -6.13 -7.75
CA PRO A 255 -16.85 -7.24 -8.12
C PRO A 255 -17.51 -7.80 -6.85
N ALA A 256 -18.41 -7.03 -6.25
CA ALA A 256 -19.04 -7.34 -4.97
C ALA A 256 -19.71 -8.72 -4.95
N ASP A 257 -20.34 -9.13 -6.07
CA ASP A 257 -21.03 -10.43 -6.14
C ASP A 257 -20.07 -11.61 -6.04
N VAL A 258 -18.86 -11.47 -6.62
CA VAL A 258 -17.82 -12.53 -6.54
C VAL A 258 -17.28 -12.64 -5.11
N ILE A 259 -17.08 -11.50 -4.44
CA ILE A 259 -16.64 -11.46 -3.03
C ILE A 259 -17.72 -12.07 -2.13
N LYS A 260 -19.00 -11.66 -2.29
CA LYS A 260 -20.12 -12.22 -1.55
C LYS A 260 -20.30 -13.73 -1.80
N ALA A 261 -20.11 -14.19 -3.05
CA ALA A 261 -20.19 -15.62 -3.37
C ALA A 261 -19.08 -16.42 -2.66
N ARG A 262 -17.86 -15.86 -2.56
CA ARG A 262 -16.77 -16.46 -1.77
C ARG A 262 -17.13 -16.54 -0.29
N HIS A 263 -17.67 -15.48 0.30
CA HIS A 263 -18.06 -15.47 1.71
C HIS A 263 -19.15 -16.48 1.98
N ARG A 264 -20.19 -16.57 1.15
CA ARG A 264 -21.23 -17.62 1.28
C ARG A 264 -20.63 -19.03 1.27
N ARG A 265 -19.67 -19.33 0.41
CA ARG A 265 -19.00 -20.65 0.42
C ARG A 265 -18.25 -20.94 1.73
N ILE A 266 -17.74 -19.93 2.41
CA ILE A 266 -17.11 -20.08 3.72
C ILE A 266 -18.19 -20.34 4.78
N GLU A 267 -19.25 -19.54 4.79
CA GLU A 267 -20.41 -19.72 5.69
C GLU A 267 -21.04 -21.10 5.53
N ASP A 268 -21.26 -21.57 4.29
CA ASP A 268 -21.76 -22.92 4.01
C ASP A 268 -20.84 -24.00 4.59
N ALA A 269 -19.52 -23.81 4.50
CA ALA A 269 -18.55 -24.74 5.07
C ALA A 269 -18.57 -24.75 6.61
N LEU A 270 -18.82 -23.62 7.25
CA LEU A 270 -18.96 -23.50 8.71
C LEU A 270 -20.23 -24.20 9.23
N ASN A 271 -21.25 -24.37 8.39
CA ASN A 271 -22.48 -25.13 8.73
C ASN A 271 -22.36 -26.65 8.49
N SER A 272 -21.15 -27.15 8.16
CA SER A 272 -20.94 -28.58 7.96
C SER A 272 -20.99 -29.35 9.27
N PRO A 273 -21.36 -30.66 9.25
CA PRO A 273 -21.43 -31.49 10.47
C PRO A 273 -20.07 -31.73 11.14
N TRP A 274 -18.96 -31.28 10.50
CA TRP A 274 -17.62 -31.39 11.05
C TRP A 274 -17.22 -30.18 11.91
N VAL A 275 -18.04 -29.13 11.94
CA VAL A 275 -17.75 -27.88 12.68
C VAL A 275 -18.46 -27.97 14.06
N THR A 276 -17.67 -27.76 15.11
CA THR A 276 -18.17 -27.59 16.47
C THR A 276 -18.26 -26.09 16.77
N HIS A 277 -19.43 -25.62 17.16
CA HIS A 277 -19.61 -24.24 17.59
C HIS A 277 -19.30 -24.10 19.09
N TYR A 278 -18.55 -23.07 19.46
CA TYR A 278 -18.23 -22.71 20.85
C TYR A 278 -19.38 -21.93 21.48
#